data_62f23878d5d2c57c88878b70fed10cf0
#
_entry.id   62f23878d5d2c57c88878b70fed10cf0
#
_cell.length_a   1.000
_cell.length_b   1.000
_cell.length_c   1.000
_cell.angle_alpha   90.00
_cell.angle_beta   90.00
_cell.angle_gamma   90.00
#
_symmetry.space_group_name_H-M   'P 1'
#
loop_
_entity.id
_entity.type
_entity.pdbx_description
1 polymer ?
#
loop_
_entity_poly.entity_id
_entity_poly.type
_entity_poly.pdbx_seq_one_letter_code
_entity_poly.pdbx_strand_id
1 'polypeptide(L)'
;RFRVQSLVLCPTRELADQVARELRRLARYQHNVKILTLCGGAPFGPQLDSLRHGAHIVVGTPGRIEEHLRKGTLNLGEVSCLVLDEADRMLDMGFRESVDAIVSQVPKKRQTLLFSATYPESIRSLSGRIMNRPQMVIAESRHDDRSIRQHFFRFEQNKQRLTMLRLLLHRFRPESTLVFSNTKRETEEGADDLRSHGFSALALHGDLEQRARDQVLVRFSNRSTSVLVATDVAARGLDIEKLDAVINYHIARDPEVHVHRIGRTGRAGSKGLACTLFSASEDYRAERLGEYLGEKIEYETLPAFSLLEKPAFRPPMVTLQIDGGRKQKVRPGDILGALTGEDGVAGKQVGKINIFDFSAYVAVERNAAKPALRKLRSGTLKGRSFRVRRISG
;
A
#
# COMPACT_ATOMS: atom_id res chain seq x y z
N ARG A 1 -10.81 -6.82 33.05
CA ARG A 1 -11.91 -6.95 32.10
C ARG A 1 -11.52 -6.22 30.84
N PHE A 2 -11.47 -6.90 29.70
CA PHE A 2 -11.11 -6.28 28.41
C PHE A 2 -12.22 -5.32 27.98
N ARG A 3 -11.88 -4.04 27.80
CA ARG A 3 -12.78 -2.99 27.33
C ARG A 3 -12.07 -2.18 26.26
N VAL A 4 -12.77 -1.75 25.23
CA VAL A 4 -12.19 -0.92 24.18
C VAL A 4 -11.95 0.49 24.74
N GLN A 5 -10.68 0.82 24.90
CA GLN A 5 -10.21 2.11 25.44
C GLN A 5 -9.77 3.05 24.32
N SER A 6 -9.32 2.50 23.21
CA SER A 6 -8.89 3.28 22.05
C SER A 6 -9.48 2.73 20.76
N LEU A 7 -9.97 3.64 19.93
CA LEU A 7 -10.45 3.37 18.58
C LEU A 7 -9.63 4.16 17.57
N VAL A 8 -9.09 3.46 16.58
CA VAL A 8 -8.38 4.07 15.44
C VAL A 8 -9.15 3.77 14.17
N LEU A 9 -9.57 4.81 13.47
CA LEU A 9 -10.23 4.72 12.17
C LEU A 9 -9.22 5.00 11.07
N CYS A 10 -9.17 4.13 10.08
CA CYS A 10 -8.31 4.23 8.90
C CYS A 10 -9.14 4.08 7.63
N PRO A 11 -8.84 4.79 6.52
CA PRO A 11 -9.61 4.71 5.28
C PRO A 11 -9.51 3.34 4.60
N THR A 12 -8.38 2.64 4.77
CA THR A 12 -8.12 1.38 4.10
C THR A 12 -7.72 0.28 5.08
N ARG A 13 -7.93 -0.97 4.67
CA ARG A 13 -7.54 -2.15 5.43
C ARG A 13 -6.02 -2.22 5.60
N GLU A 14 -5.28 -1.91 4.55
CA GLU A 14 -3.83 -1.95 4.54
C GLU A 14 -3.24 -1.01 5.59
N LEU A 15 -3.76 0.22 5.68
CA LEU A 15 -3.35 1.17 6.71
C LEU A 15 -3.76 0.70 8.12
N ALA A 16 -4.98 0.18 8.27
CA ALA A 16 -5.42 -0.38 9.54
C ALA A 16 -4.52 -1.54 10.02
N ASP A 17 -4.13 -2.44 9.11
CA ASP A 17 -3.22 -3.55 9.43
C ASP A 17 -1.80 -3.04 9.74
N GLN A 18 -1.34 -1.98 9.07
CA GLN A 18 -0.06 -1.33 9.35
C GLN A 18 -0.05 -0.72 10.74
N VAL A 19 -1.04 0.13 11.05
CA VAL A 19 -1.19 0.76 12.37
C VAL A 19 -1.29 -0.29 13.47
N ALA A 20 -2.09 -1.34 13.27
CA ALA A 20 -2.21 -2.41 14.26
C ALA A 20 -0.90 -3.19 14.46
N ARG A 21 -0.09 -3.38 13.41
CA ARG A 21 1.24 -4.01 13.54
C ARG A 21 2.18 -3.15 14.38
N GLU A 22 2.25 -1.84 14.09
CA GLU A 22 3.10 -0.93 14.85
C GLU A 22 2.65 -0.80 16.31
N LEU A 23 1.35 -0.71 16.57
CA LEU A 23 0.82 -0.71 17.92
C LEU A 23 1.17 -2.00 18.68
N ARG A 24 1.08 -3.17 18.03
CA ARG A 24 1.50 -4.46 18.63
C ARG A 24 3.01 -4.49 18.90
N ARG A 25 3.82 -3.90 18.02
CA ARG A 25 5.26 -3.77 18.21
C ARG A 25 5.61 -2.89 19.40
N LEU A 26 4.95 -1.76 19.54
CA LEU A 26 5.12 -0.85 20.69
C LEU A 26 4.64 -1.49 22.01
N ALA A 27 3.51 -2.20 21.95
CA ALA A 27 2.91 -2.84 23.11
C ALA A 27 3.59 -4.15 23.55
N ARG A 28 4.61 -4.63 22.86
CA ARG A 28 5.21 -5.95 23.13
C ARG A 28 5.80 -6.11 24.54
N TYR A 29 6.17 -5.01 25.18
CA TYR A 29 6.69 -4.99 26.55
C TYR A 29 5.60 -4.81 27.61
N GLN A 30 4.35 -4.57 27.22
CA GLN A 30 3.21 -4.49 28.10
C GLN A 30 2.42 -5.79 28.03
N HIS A 31 2.24 -6.45 29.18
CA HIS A 31 1.49 -7.69 29.25
C HIS A 31 -0.01 -7.46 28.98
N ASN A 32 -0.61 -8.39 28.25
CA ASN A 32 -2.05 -8.48 28.02
C ASN A 32 -2.70 -7.33 27.22
N VAL A 33 -1.95 -6.49 26.48
CA VAL A 33 -2.56 -5.53 25.56
C VAL A 33 -3.08 -6.26 24.33
N LYS A 34 -4.39 -6.26 24.13
CA LYS A 34 -5.04 -6.88 22.98
C LYS A 34 -5.49 -5.84 21.98
N ILE A 35 -4.97 -5.96 20.75
CA ILE A 35 -5.23 -5.06 19.62
C ILE A 35 -5.92 -5.86 18.53
N LEU A 36 -7.14 -5.48 18.15
CA LEU A 36 -7.91 -6.11 17.09
C LEU A 36 -8.00 -5.21 15.86
N THR A 37 -7.96 -5.84 14.68
CA THR A 37 -8.29 -5.18 13.42
C THR A 37 -9.68 -5.58 12.97
N LEU A 38 -10.52 -4.58 12.67
CA LEU A 38 -11.90 -4.76 12.18
C LEU A 38 -12.04 -4.05 10.83
N CYS A 39 -11.89 -4.81 9.75
CA CYS A 39 -11.87 -4.26 8.40
C CYS A 39 -12.86 -4.97 7.48
N GLY A 40 -13.45 -4.22 6.55
CA GLY A 40 -14.25 -4.77 5.46
C GLY A 40 -13.43 -5.69 4.55
N GLY A 41 -14.08 -6.47 3.69
CA GLY A 41 -13.41 -7.43 2.81
C GLY A 41 -12.86 -8.69 3.48
N ALA A 42 -12.90 -8.76 4.83
CA ALA A 42 -12.61 -9.97 5.60
C ALA A 42 -13.91 -10.57 6.15
N PRO A 43 -13.98 -11.91 6.37
CA PRO A 43 -15.18 -12.53 6.95
C PRO A 43 -15.54 -11.93 8.33
N PHE A 44 -16.83 -11.70 8.54
CA PHE A 44 -17.34 -11.10 9.78
C PHE A 44 -17.18 -12.03 11.01
N GLY A 45 -17.46 -13.33 10.83
CA GLY A 45 -17.45 -14.32 11.93
C GLY A 45 -16.14 -14.34 12.74
N PRO A 46 -14.96 -14.49 12.12
CA PRO A 46 -13.70 -14.46 12.84
C PRO A 46 -13.41 -13.16 13.59
N GLN A 47 -13.93 -12.01 13.10
CA GLN A 47 -13.82 -10.74 13.80
C GLN A 47 -14.74 -10.71 15.03
N LEU A 48 -15.96 -11.22 14.89
CA LEU A 48 -16.91 -11.39 15.98
C LEU A 48 -16.35 -12.31 17.06
N ASP A 49 -15.80 -13.47 16.70
CA ASP A 49 -15.19 -14.40 17.66
C ASP A 49 -14.01 -13.76 18.41
N SER A 50 -13.21 -12.95 17.70
CA SER A 50 -12.13 -12.20 18.33
C SER A 50 -12.63 -11.14 19.32
N LEU A 51 -13.74 -10.45 19.00
CA LEU A 51 -14.36 -9.44 19.86
C LEU A 51 -14.98 -10.06 21.14
N ARG A 52 -15.54 -11.26 21.08
CA ARG A 52 -16.06 -11.98 22.26
C ARG A 52 -15.02 -12.17 23.35
N HIS A 53 -13.75 -12.27 22.98
CA HIS A 53 -12.63 -12.33 23.93
C HIS A 53 -12.17 -10.94 24.41
N GLY A 54 -12.82 -9.86 23.95
CA GLY A 54 -12.53 -8.47 24.26
C GLY A 54 -11.26 -7.91 23.58
N ALA A 55 -11.12 -6.61 23.62
CA ALA A 55 -9.94 -5.88 23.12
C ALA A 55 -9.72 -4.60 23.97
N HIS A 56 -8.49 -4.07 23.96
CA HIS A 56 -8.17 -2.76 24.52
C HIS A 56 -8.11 -1.70 23.43
N ILE A 57 -7.58 -2.05 22.27
CA ILE A 57 -7.46 -1.16 21.13
C ILE A 57 -8.12 -1.83 19.92
N VAL A 58 -8.98 -1.09 19.25
CA VAL A 58 -9.59 -1.50 17.98
C VAL A 58 -9.07 -0.57 16.90
N VAL A 59 -8.56 -1.14 15.83
CA VAL A 59 -8.15 -0.44 14.61
C VAL A 59 -9.03 -0.94 13.47
N GLY A 60 -9.63 -0.04 12.68
CA GLY A 60 -10.51 -0.54 11.63
C GLY A 60 -10.92 0.48 10.59
N THR A 61 -11.64 -0.03 9.58
CA THR A 61 -12.25 0.81 8.55
C THR A 61 -13.66 1.22 8.96
N PRO A 62 -14.10 2.46 8.65
CA PRO A 62 -15.37 2.99 9.14
C PRO A 62 -16.57 2.06 8.91
N GLY A 63 -16.79 1.59 7.68
CA GLY A 63 -17.95 0.75 7.36
C GLY A 63 -18.01 -0.56 8.16
N ARG A 64 -16.88 -1.21 8.47
CA ARG A 64 -16.86 -2.44 9.26
C ARG A 64 -17.07 -2.14 10.75
N ILE A 65 -16.52 -1.07 11.27
CA ILE A 65 -16.78 -0.62 12.65
C ILE A 65 -18.26 -0.32 12.82
N GLU A 66 -18.85 0.45 11.90
CA GLU A 66 -20.28 0.75 11.88
C GLU A 66 -21.15 -0.52 11.82
N GLU A 67 -20.78 -1.50 10.99
CA GLU A 67 -21.47 -2.79 10.91
C GLU A 67 -21.48 -3.52 12.26
N HIS A 68 -20.34 -3.55 12.96
CA HIS A 68 -20.25 -4.15 14.30
C HIS A 68 -21.08 -3.39 15.35
N LEU A 69 -21.13 -2.05 15.27
CA LEU A 69 -21.97 -1.22 16.15
C LEU A 69 -23.46 -1.49 15.90
N ARG A 70 -23.90 -1.48 14.64
CA ARG A 70 -25.29 -1.75 14.25
C ARG A 70 -25.76 -3.14 14.69
N LYS A 71 -24.86 -4.14 14.68
CA LYS A 71 -25.14 -5.50 15.14
C LYS A 71 -24.97 -5.69 16.66
N GLY A 72 -24.65 -4.62 17.41
CA GLY A 72 -24.45 -4.68 18.86
C GLY A 72 -23.26 -5.54 19.31
N THR A 73 -22.33 -5.86 18.41
CA THR A 73 -21.19 -6.74 18.69
C THR A 73 -19.94 -5.98 19.15
N LEU A 74 -19.93 -4.66 19.03
CA LEU A 74 -18.89 -3.76 19.48
C LEU A 74 -19.50 -2.71 20.39
N ASN A 75 -18.88 -2.50 21.55
CA ASN A 75 -19.26 -1.44 22.50
C ASN A 75 -18.11 -0.43 22.61
N LEU A 76 -18.40 0.84 22.36
CA LEU A 76 -17.45 1.95 22.41
C LEU A 76 -17.64 2.86 23.65
N GLY A 77 -18.52 2.51 24.57
CA GLY A 77 -18.86 3.34 25.72
C GLY A 77 -17.72 3.63 26.72
N GLU A 78 -16.60 2.92 26.60
CA GLU A 78 -15.41 3.10 27.45
C GLU A 78 -14.21 3.68 26.68
N VAL A 79 -14.44 4.13 25.44
CA VAL A 79 -13.36 4.71 24.62
C VAL A 79 -12.95 6.07 25.17
N SER A 80 -11.71 6.17 25.58
CA SER A 80 -11.08 7.41 26.07
C SER A 80 -10.17 8.08 25.04
N CYS A 81 -9.82 7.37 23.97
CA CYS A 81 -9.01 7.90 22.88
C CYS A 81 -9.61 7.49 21.52
N LEU A 82 -9.91 8.48 20.68
CA LEU A 82 -10.37 8.31 19.30
C LEU A 82 -9.32 8.90 18.37
N VAL A 83 -8.90 8.11 17.38
CA VAL A 83 -7.93 8.52 16.35
C VAL A 83 -8.57 8.38 14.99
N LEU A 84 -8.50 9.44 14.18
CA LEU A 84 -8.81 9.42 12.75
C LEU A 84 -7.49 9.60 11.99
N ASP A 85 -7.08 8.57 11.27
CA ASP A 85 -5.86 8.61 10.46
C ASP A 85 -6.20 8.72 8.99
N GLU A 86 -5.50 9.59 8.25
CA GLU A 86 -5.82 9.99 6.87
C GLU A 86 -7.29 10.43 6.74
N ALA A 87 -7.71 11.38 7.59
CA ALA A 87 -9.12 11.80 7.67
C ALA A 87 -9.66 12.40 6.37
N ASP A 88 -8.85 13.17 5.63
CA ASP A 88 -9.18 13.68 4.30
C ASP A 88 -9.58 12.54 3.35
N ARG A 89 -8.84 11.46 3.37
CA ARG A 89 -9.11 10.29 2.54
C ARG A 89 -10.36 9.53 2.94
N MET A 90 -10.66 9.46 4.24
CA MET A 90 -11.92 8.87 4.67
C MET A 90 -13.11 9.63 4.10
N LEU A 91 -13.03 10.97 4.07
CA LEU A 91 -14.08 11.80 3.46
C LEU A 91 -14.15 11.65 1.95
N ASP A 92 -13.01 11.62 1.24
CA ASP A 92 -12.93 11.38 -0.21
C ASP A 92 -13.52 10.04 -0.63
N MET A 93 -13.40 9.02 0.22
CA MET A 93 -13.98 7.70 0.00
C MET A 93 -15.46 7.58 0.40
N GLY A 94 -16.09 8.68 0.82
CA GLY A 94 -17.50 8.73 1.18
C GLY A 94 -17.85 8.19 2.55
N PHE A 95 -16.86 8.01 3.45
CA PHE A 95 -17.10 7.47 4.81
C PHE A 95 -17.62 8.52 5.81
N ARG A 96 -18.04 9.70 5.35
CA ARG A 96 -18.50 10.77 6.24
C ARG A 96 -19.61 10.31 7.18
N GLU A 97 -20.66 9.70 6.64
CA GLU A 97 -21.80 9.21 7.41
C GLU A 97 -21.40 8.13 8.41
N SER A 98 -20.57 7.18 7.99
CA SER A 98 -20.05 6.11 8.85
C SER A 98 -19.21 6.67 10.00
N VAL A 99 -18.35 7.68 9.73
CA VAL A 99 -17.54 8.35 10.75
C VAL A 99 -18.44 9.08 11.75
N ASP A 100 -19.45 9.82 11.28
CA ASP A 100 -20.39 10.52 12.13
C ASP A 100 -21.20 9.54 13.02
N ALA A 101 -21.67 8.42 12.45
CA ALA A 101 -22.37 7.36 13.19
C ALA A 101 -21.49 6.74 14.29
N ILE A 102 -20.22 6.48 13.99
CA ILE A 102 -19.27 5.92 14.96
C ILE A 102 -18.99 6.91 16.08
N VAL A 103 -18.73 8.19 15.74
CA VAL A 103 -18.39 9.24 16.70
C VAL A 103 -19.54 9.48 17.67
N SER A 104 -20.81 9.33 17.22
CA SER A 104 -21.99 9.45 18.08
C SER A 104 -22.07 8.39 19.19
N GLN A 105 -21.41 7.24 19.01
CA GLN A 105 -21.37 6.12 19.96
C GLN A 105 -20.17 6.17 20.94
N VAL A 106 -19.26 7.11 20.74
CA VAL A 106 -18.07 7.27 21.59
C VAL A 106 -18.32 8.36 22.64
N PRO A 107 -17.89 8.18 23.91
CA PRO A 107 -18.08 9.19 24.96
C PRO A 107 -17.58 10.58 24.57
N LYS A 108 -18.30 11.63 24.98
CA LYS A 108 -17.88 13.02 24.72
C LYS A 108 -16.58 13.38 25.45
N LYS A 109 -16.38 12.83 26.67
CA LYS A 109 -15.15 13.02 27.45
C LYS A 109 -14.08 12.04 26.95
N ARG A 110 -13.32 12.46 25.96
CA ARG A 110 -12.24 11.66 25.37
C ARG A 110 -11.15 12.56 24.81
N GLN A 111 -9.99 12.00 24.54
CA GLN A 111 -9.00 12.59 23.64
C GLN A 111 -9.37 12.25 22.20
N THR A 112 -9.32 13.23 21.31
CA THR A 112 -9.49 12.98 19.86
C THR A 112 -8.26 13.47 19.13
N LEU A 113 -7.65 12.59 18.33
CA LEU A 113 -6.53 12.89 17.46
C LEU A 113 -7.00 12.75 16.00
N LEU A 114 -6.73 13.77 15.20
CA LEU A 114 -7.06 13.77 13.78
C LEU A 114 -5.78 14.03 12.98
N PHE A 115 -5.41 13.07 12.14
CA PHE A 115 -4.29 13.16 11.23
C PHE A 115 -4.84 13.29 9.81
N SER A 116 -4.33 14.28 9.09
CA SER A 116 -4.70 14.53 7.70
C SER A 116 -3.52 15.14 6.96
N ALA A 117 -3.34 14.75 5.71
CA ALA A 117 -2.30 15.35 4.87
C ALA A 117 -2.72 16.73 4.36
N THR A 118 -4.03 16.94 4.16
CA THR A 118 -4.64 18.18 3.69
C THR A 118 -5.65 18.70 4.71
N TYR A 119 -5.94 19.99 4.69
CA TYR A 119 -6.88 20.59 5.63
C TYR A 119 -7.96 21.44 4.91
N PRO A 120 -8.74 20.83 3.98
CA PRO A 120 -9.83 21.50 3.29
C PRO A 120 -10.99 21.81 4.25
N GLU A 121 -11.97 22.59 3.78
CA GLU A 121 -13.13 22.98 4.57
C GLU A 121 -13.90 21.77 5.13
N SER A 122 -13.95 20.66 4.41
CA SER A 122 -14.58 19.42 4.86
C SER A 122 -13.91 18.84 6.12
N ILE A 123 -12.57 18.88 6.21
CA ILE A 123 -11.79 18.44 7.38
C ILE A 123 -11.93 19.46 8.51
N ARG A 124 -11.90 20.76 8.20
CA ARG A 124 -12.14 21.82 9.19
C ARG A 124 -13.50 21.65 9.85
N SER A 125 -14.55 21.45 9.05
CA SER A 125 -15.91 21.19 9.54
C SER A 125 -15.98 19.93 10.40
N LEU A 126 -15.33 18.83 9.98
CA LEU A 126 -15.27 17.59 10.75
C LEU A 126 -14.58 17.84 12.10
N SER A 127 -13.39 18.42 12.11
CA SER A 127 -12.62 18.70 13.34
C SER A 127 -13.40 19.56 14.33
N GLY A 128 -14.08 20.61 13.85
CA GLY A 128 -14.92 21.48 14.70
C GLY A 128 -16.08 20.76 15.38
N ARG A 129 -16.60 19.67 14.77
CA ARG A 129 -17.71 18.89 15.33
C ARG A 129 -17.26 17.82 16.33
N ILE A 130 -16.11 17.18 16.09
CA ILE A 130 -15.71 15.98 16.83
C ILE A 130 -14.62 16.24 17.87
N MET A 131 -13.93 17.37 17.81
CA MET A 131 -12.84 17.72 18.70
C MET A 131 -13.25 18.89 19.63
N ASN A 132 -12.64 18.93 20.80
CA ASN A 132 -12.88 19.98 21.78
C ASN A 132 -11.61 20.83 21.93
N ARG A 133 -11.67 22.10 21.46
CA ARG A 133 -10.55 23.06 21.46
C ARG A 133 -9.26 22.41 20.92
N PRO A 134 -9.25 21.92 19.65
CA PRO A 134 -8.11 21.23 19.11
C PRO A 134 -6.90 22.16 19.00
N GLN A 135 -5.72 21.62 19.30
CA GLN A 135 -4.46 22.24 18.97
C GLN A 135 -4.04 21.73 17.59
N MET A 136 -3.86 22.66 16.64
CA MET A 136 -3.33 22.33 15.32
C MET A 136 -1.80 22.28 15.38
N VAL A 137 -1.23 21.19 14.93
CA VAL A 137 0.20 21.03 14.73
C VAL A 137 0.45 20.76 13.25
N ILE A 138 1.11 21.70 12.61
CA ILE A 138 1.51 21.55 11.19
C ILE A 138 2.94 21.00 11.20
N ALA A 139 3.09 19.77 10.77
CA ALA A 139 4.40 19.23 10.44
C ALA A 139 4.77 19.75 9.05
N GLU A 140 5.75 20.64 8.97
CA GLU A 140 6.33 20.97 7.67
C GLU A 140 6.80 19.66 7.03
N SER A 141 6.22 19.32 5.89
CA SER A 141 6.76 18.25 5.07
C SER A 141 8.11 18.75 4.54
N ARG A 142 9.16 18.56 5.30
CA ARG A 142 10.52 18.64 4.76
C ARG A 142 10.70 17.45 3.81
N HIS A 143 9.92 17.42 2.74
CA HIS A 143 10.42 16.81 1.54
C HIS A 143 11.59 17.71 1.15
N ASP A 144 12.77 17.21 1.39
CA ASP A 144 13.95 17.79 0.76
C ASP A 144 13.66 17.64 -0.74
N ASP A 145 13.13 18.69 -1.39
CA ASP A 145 12.79 18.69 -2.82
C ASP A 145 13.98 18.29 -3.68
N ARG A 146 15.18 18.36 -3.11
CA ARG A 146 16.44 17.87 -3.68
C ARG A 146 16.57 16.35 -3.69
N SER A 147 15.75 15.61 -2.93
CA SER A 147 15.79 14.14 -2.87
C SER A 147 15.05 13.47 -4.03
N ILE A 148 14.09 14.13 -4.65
CA ILE A 148 13.26 13.59 -5.75
C ILE A 148 13.59 14.34 -7.04
N ARG A 149 14.18 13.61 -8.01
CA ARG A 149 14.36 14.16 -9.36
C ARG A 149 13.06 14.04 -10.12
N GLN A 150 12.48 15.16 -10.50
CA GLN A 150 11.25 15.23 -11.28
C GLN A 150 11.57 15.42 -12.75
N HIS A 151 10.95 14.62 -13.62
CA HIS A 151 11.08 14.67 -15.06
C HIS A 151 9.68 14.76 -15.67
N PHE A 152 9.47 15.70 -16.56
CA PHE A 152 8.21 15.91 -17.24
C PHE A 152 8.37 15.64 -18.73
N PHE A 153 7.45 14.86 -19.29
CA PHE A 153 7.49 14.47 -20.72
C PHE A 153 6.16 14.81 -21.37
N ARG A 154 6.23 15.73 -22.33
CA ARG A 154 5.09 16.16 -23.12
C ARG A 154 5.03 15.39 -24.45
N PHE A 155 3.85 14.98 -24.86
CA PHE A 155 3.60 14.31 -26.13
C PHE A 155 2.31 14.83 -26.78
N GLU A 156 2.16 14.62 -28.09
CA GLU A 156 1.06 15.23 -28.86
C GLU A 156 -0.24 14.42 -28.80
N GLN A 157 -0.16 13.09 -28.85
CA GLN A 157 -1.34 12.23 -28.96
C GLN A 157 -1.45 11.20 -27.84
N ASN A 158 -2.60 11.11 -27.18
CA ASN A 158 -2.84 10.19 -26.06
C ASN A 158 -2.55 8.71 -26.38
N LYS A 159 -2.71 8.28 -27.65
CA LYS A 159 -2.38 6.91 -28.07
C LYS A 159 -0.90 6.54 -27.90
N GLN A 160 -0.02 7.53 -27.75
CA GLN A 160 1.42 7.32 -27.55
C GLN A 160 1.76 7.00 -26.08
N ARG A 161 0.83 7.20 -25.15
CA ARG A 161 1.08 7.16 -23.69
C ARG A 161 1.66 5.83 -23.21
N LEU A 162 1.16 4.68 -23.69
CA LEU A 162 1.72 3.35 -23.38
C LEU A 162 3.14 3.19 -23.87
N THR A 163 3.41 3.66 -25.08
CA THR A 163 4.77 3.65 -25.66
C THR A 163 5.71 4.52 -24.84
N MET A 164 5.26 5.70 -24.39
CA MET A 164 6.06 6.58 -23.53
C MET A 164 6.37 5.90 -22.20
N LEU A 165 5.39 5.25 -21.57
CA LEU A 165 5.61 4.50 -20.35
C LEU A 165 6.71 3.44 -20.51
N ARG A 166 6.70 2.67 -21.60
CA ARG A 166 7.74 1.68 -21.90
C ARG A 166 9.11 2.31 -22.11
N LEU A 167 9.18 3.43 -22.85
CA LEU A 167 10.42 4.18 -23.06
C LEU A 167 11.04 4.64 -21.74
N LEU A 168 10.24 5.17 -20.80
CA LEU A 168 10.74 5.59 -19.49
C LEU A 168 11.27 4.41 -18.68
N LEU A 169 10.57 3.28 -18.69
CA LEU A 169 11.02 2.06 -18.02
C LEU A 169 12.33 1.53 -18.60
N HIS A 170 12.52 1.59 -19.94
CA HIS A 170 13.78 1.22 -20.56
C HIS A 170 14.92 2.21 -20.28
N ARG A 171 14.62 3.52 -20.25
CA ARG A 171 15.60 4.57 -19.97
C ARG A 171 16.16 4.46 -18.55
N PHE A 172 15.28 4.39 -17.56
CA PHE A 172 15.66 4.49 -16.14
C PHE A 172 15.87 3.14 -15.47
N ARG A 173 15.28 2.06 -15.97
CA ARG A 173 15.39 0.67 -15.46
C ARG A 173 15.22 0.53 -13.93
N PRO A 174 14.20 1.14 -13.32
CA PRO A 174 13.99 1.07 -11.89
C PRO A 174 13.58 -0.35 -11.47
N GLU A 175 14.09 -0.84 -10.33
CA GLU A 175 13.72 -2.16 -9.81
C GLU A 175 12.30 -2.21 -9.25
N SER A 176 11.82 -1.06 -8.76
CA SER A 176 10.47 -0.90 -8.20
C SER A 176 9.83 0.40 -8.67
N THR A 177 8.74 0.28 -9.43
CA THR A 177 8.01 1.42 -10.00
C THR A 177 6.54 1.37 -9.65
N LEU A 178 6.00 2.47 -9.15
CA LEU A 178 4.56 2.68 -9.04
C LEU A 178 4.10 3.62 -10.16
N VAL A 179 3.17 3.14 -10.98
CA VAL A 179 2.58 3.91 -12.08
C VAL A 179 1.16 4.30 -11.67
N PHE A 180 0.89 5.60 -11.60
CA PHE A 180 -0.43 6.13 -11.27
C PHE A 180 -1.27 6.36 -12.52
N SER A 181 -2.39 5.66 -12.64
CA SER A 181 -3.41 5.84 -13.68
C SER A 181 -4.71 6.38 -13.10
N ASN A 182 -5.56 6.96 -13.95
CA ASN A 182 -6.80 7.60 -13.48
C ASN A 182 -7.97 6.63 -13.33
N THR A 183 -7.99 5.55 -14.11
CA THR A 183 -9.12 4.61 -14.16
C THR A 183 -8.68 3.16 -14.01
N LYS A 184 -9.60 2.30 -13.55
CA LYS A 184 -9.38 0.86 -13.44
C LYS A 184 -9.01 0.23 -14.79
N ARG A 185 -9.70 0.68 -15.84
CA ARG A 185 -9.47 0.21 -17.21
C ARG A 185 -8.04 0.53 -17.67
N GLU A 186 -7.58 1.77 -17.51
CA GLU A 186 -6.21 2.15 -17.84
C GLU A 186 -5.18 1.39 -17.01
N THR A 187 -5.51 1.07 -15.75
CA THR A 187 -4.66 0.27 -14.87
C THR A 187 -4.42 -1.14 -15.45
N GLU A 188 -5.49 -1.80 -15.90
CA GLU A 188 -5.41 -3.12 -16.54
C GLU A 188 -4.71 -3.05 -17.89
N GLU A 189 -5.15 -2.14 -18.78
CA GLU A 189 -4.55 -1.94 -20.10
C GLU A 189 -3.05 -1.65 -20.02
N GLY A 190 -2.63 -0.81 -19.06
CA GLY A 190 -1.22 -0.50 -18.83
C GLY A 190 -0.41 -1.70 -18.34
N ALA A 191 -0.96 -2.47 -17.40
CA ALA A 191 -0.30 -3.68 -16.92
C ALA A 191 -0.22 -4.78 -18.00
N ASP A 192 -1.27 -4.93 -18.82
CA ASP A 192 -1.32 -5.90 -19.93
C ASP A 192 -0.34 -5.53 -21.03
N ASP A 193 -0.30 -4.26 -21.45
CA ASP A 193 0.67 -3.78 -22.43
C ASP A 193 2.10 -4.03 -21.96
N LEU A 194 2.42 -3.70 -20.72
CA LEU A 194 3.75 -3.95 -20.17
C LEU A 194 4.09 -5.45 -20.15
N ARG A 195 3.16 -6.32 -19.77
CA ARG A 195 3.37 -7.78 -19.76
C ARG A 195 3.60 -8.33 -21.16
N SER A 196 2.82 -7.87 -22.15
CA SER A 196 2.98 -8.30 -23.56
C SER A 196 4.34 -7.92 -24.13
N HIS A 197 4.98 -6.86 -23.58
CA HIS A 197 6.33 -6.43 -23.95
C HIS A 197 7.43 -6.95 -23.00
N GLY A 198 7.12 -7.97 -22.18
CA GLY A 198 8.09 -8.69 -21.36
C GLY A 198 8.42 -8.06 -20.00
N PHE A 199 7.80 -6.95 -19.61
CA PHE A 199 7.95 -6.40 -18.27
C PHE A 199 7.17 -7.22 -17.24
N SER A 200 7.67 -7.25 -16.01
CA SER A 200 6.92 -7.80 -14.88
C SER A 200 6.04 -6.71 -14.28
N ALA A 201 4.77 -6.69 -14.68
CA ALA A 201 3.81 -5.67 -14.28
C ALA A 201 2.52 -6.29 -13.69
N LEU A 202 1.92 -5.60 -12.72
CA LEU A 202 0.65 -5.97 -12.10
C LEU A 202 -0.26 -4.76 -12.01
N ALA A 203 -1.57 -5.01 -12.16
CA ALA A 203 -2.61 -4.02 -11.94
C ALA A 203 -3.09 -4.04 -10.48
N LEU A 204 -3.43 -2.85 -9.94
CA LEU A 204 -4.02 -2.70 -8.61
C LEU A 204 -5.14 -1.66 -8.63
N HIS A 205 -6.38 -2.11 -8.46
CA HIS A 205 -7.57 -1.26 -8.44
C HIS A 205 -8.65 -1.82 -7.50
N GLY A 206 -9.72 -1.06 -7.31
CA GLY A 206 -10.74 -1.36 -6.30
C GLY A 206 -11.58 -2.62 -6.56
N ASP A 207 -11.64 -3.13 -7.81
CA ASP A 207 -12.44 -4.31 -8.15
C ASP A 207 -11.70 -5.63 -7.90
N LEU A 208 -10.42 -5.59 -7.53
CA LEU A 208 -9.70 -6.81 -7.17
C LEU A 208 -10.26 -7.41 -5.88
N GLU A 209 -10.55 -8.71 -5.93
CA GLU A 209 -10.84 -9.46 -4.71
C GLU A 209 -9.67 -9.33 -3.71
N GLN A 210 -9.97 -9.31 -2.42
CA GLN A 210 -8.97 -9.08 -1.39
C GLN A 210 -7.77 -10.04 -1.47
N ARG A 211 -8.02 -11.31 -1.78
CA ARG A 211 -6.94 -12.29 -1.93
C ARG A 211 -6.00 -11.97 -3.10
N ALA A 212 -6.56 -11.55 -4.22
CA ALA A 212 -5.78 -11.12 -5.39
C ALA A 212 -4.98 -9.85 -5.06
N ARG A 213 -5.62 -8.88 -4.39
CA ARG A 213 -4.99 -7.65 -3.92
C ARG A 213 -3.81 -7.95 -2.99
N ASP A 214 -4.00 -8.80 -1.98
CA ASP A 214 -2.92 -9.21 -1.06
C ASP A 214 -1.75 -9.84 -1.83
N GLN A 215 -2.03 -10.69 -2.84
CA GLN A 215 -1.01 -11.33 -3.65
C GLN A 215 -0.23 -10.35 -4.52
N VAL A 216 -0.91 -9.36 -5.13
CA VAL A 216 -0.29 -8.27 -5.89
C VAL A 216 0.68 -7.50 -5.00
N LEU A 217 0.24 -7.08 -3.83
CA LEU A 217 1.03 -6.29 -2.88
C LEU A 217 2.25 -7.09 -2.36
N VAL A 218 2.06 -8.36 -2.02
CA VAL A 218 3.17 -9.24 -1.60
C VAL A 218 4.21 -9.35 -2.70
N ARG A 219 3.80 -9.60 -3.94
CA ARG A 219 4.73 -9.75 -5.07
C ARG A 219 5.52 -8.47 -5.33
N PHE A 220 4.87 -7.32 -5.24
CA PHE A 220 5.52 -6.03 -5.42
C PHE A 220 6.47 -5.72 -4.26
N SER A 221 6.02 -5.87 -3.00
CA SER A 221 6.88 -5.65 -1.82
C SER A 221 8.06 -6.62 -1.72
N ASN A 222 7.94 -7.80 -2.34
CA ASN A 222 8.98 -8.82 -2.44
C ASN A 222 9.96 -8.57 -3.61
N ARG A 223 9.79 -7.48 -4.37
CA ARG A 223 10.58 -7.20 -5.59
C ARG A 223 10.56 -8.33 -6.61
N SER A 224 9.50 -9.13 -6.63
CA SER A 224 9.26 -10.17 -7.64
C SER A 224 8.42 -9.68 -8.82
N THR A 225 7.97 -8.44 -8.74
CA THR A 225 7.33 -7.65 -9.79
C THR A 225 7.95 -6.26 -9.74
N SER A 226 8.36 -5.73 -10.89
CA SER A 226 9.06 -4.44 -10.98
C SER A 226 8.11 -3.26 -11.14
N VAL A 227 6.93 -3.47 -11.74
CA VAL A 227 5.98 -2.40 -12.03
C VAL A 227 4.62 -2.71 -11.42
N LEU A 228 4.11 -1.77 -10.65
CA LEU A 228 2.74 -1.78 -10.16
C LEU A 228 1.98 -0.63 -10.79
N VAL A 229 0.99 -0.92 -11.63
CA VAL A 229 0.09 0.09 -12.19
C VAL A 229 -1.13 0.18 -11.27
N ALA A 230 -1.44 1.36 -10.77
CA ALA A 230 -2.49 1.51 -9.77
C ALA A 230 -3.30 2.80 -9.92
N THR A 231 -4.56 2.76 -9.51
CA THR A 231 -5.34 3.98 -9.29
C THR A 231 -4.93 4.65 -7.97
N ASP A 232 -5.11 5.96 -7.85
CA ASP A 232 -4.83 6.69 -6.60
C ASP A 232 -5.49 6.04 -5.39
N VAL A 233 -6.77 5.68 -5.51
CA VAL A 233 -7.54 5.05 -4.43
C VAL A 233 -6.93 3.73 -4.00
N ALA A 234 -6.49 2.90 -4.95
CA ALA A 234 -5.93 1.59 -4.67
C ALA A 234 -4.48 1.67 -4.14
N ALA A 235 -3.71 2.68 -4.57
CA ALA A 235 -2.35 2.91 -4.11
C ALA A 235 -2.27 3.59 -2.73
N ARG A 236 -3.39 4.15 -2.26
CA ARG A 236 -3.49 4.79 -0.94
C ARG A 236 -3.38 3.78 0.19
N GLY A 237 -2.76 4.20 1.31
CA GLY A 237 -2.58 3.34 2.49
C GLY A 237 -1.63 2.15 2.27
N LEU A 238 -0.97 2.06 1.10
CA LEU A 238 0.03 1.04 0.88
C LEU A 238 1.32 1.38 1.63
N ASP A 239 1.77 0.42 2.44
CA ASP A 239 3.11 0.43 3.06
C ASP A 239 4.17 0.07 2.00
N ILE A 240 4.19 0.86 0.93
CA ILE A 240 5.19 0.75 -0.12
C ILE A 240 6.15 1.91 0.08
N GLU A 241 7.13 1.67 0.94
CA GLU A 241 8.20 2.61 1.18
C GLU A 241 9.38 2.35 0.25
N LYS A 242 10.10 3.41 -0.09
CA LYS A 242 11.37 3.38 -0.84
C LYS A 242 11.23 2.80 -2.26
N LEU A 243 10.29 3.35 -3.01
CA LEU A 243 10.23 3.08 -4.44
C LEU A 243 11.41 3.77 -5.16
N ASP A 244 11.96 3.08 -6.14
CA ASP A 244 13.01 3.67 -6.98
C ASP A 244 12.42 4.70 -7.93
N ALA A 245 11.20 4.45 -8.43
CA ALA A 245 10.51 5.37 -9.31
C ALA A 245 9.00 5.47 -9.06
N VAL A 246 8.47 6.65 -9.30
CA VAL A 246 7.04 6.93 -9.46
C VAL A 246 6.83 7.46 -10.88
N ILE A 247 5.82 6.93 -11.58
CA ILE A 247 5.43 7.44 -12.89
C ILE A 247 3.97 7.88 -12.82
N ASN A 248 3.74 9.17 -13.00
CA ASN A 248 2.40 9.70 -13.23
C ASN A 248 2.03 9.44 -14.69
N TYR A 249 1.22 8.39 -14.95
CA TYR A 249 0.73 8.06 -16.28
C TYR A 249 -0.15 9.18 -16.85
N HIS A 250 -0.82 9.90 -15.96
CA HIS A 250 -1.44 11.19 -16.22
C HIS A 250 -0.98 12.21 -15.19
N ILE A 251 -0.77 13.44 -15.62
CA ILE A 251 -0.59 14.55 -14.69
C ILE A 251 -1.80 14.65 -13.75
N ALA A 252 -1.56 14.82 -12.48
CA ALA A 252 -2.62 14.88 -11.48
C ALA A 252 -3.57 16.07 -11.76
N ARG A 253 -4.85 15.90 -11.44
CA ARG A 253 -5.83 17.00 -11.55
C ARG A 253 -5.54 18.09 -10.54
N ASP A 254 -5.18 17.69 -9.32
CA ASP A 254 -4.84 18.58 -8.22
C ASP A 254 -3.35 18.50 -7.90
N PRO A 255 -2.65 19.62 -7.74
CA PRO A 255 -1.23 19.66 -7.41
C PRO A 255 -0.87 18.90 -6.13
N GLU A 256 -1.71 18.95 -5.10
CA GLU A 256 -1.51 18.21 -3.85
C GLU A 256 -1.45 16.69 -4.08
N VAL A 257 -2.29 16.16 -4.98
CA VAL A 257 -2.26 14.75 -5.37
C VAL A 257 -0.93 14.39 -6.03
N HIS A 258 -0.37 15.31 -6.86
CA HIS A 258 0.94 15.13 -7.47
C HIS A 258 2.03 14.97 -6.39
N VAL A 259 2.08 15.87 -5.43
CA VAL A 259 3.04 15.82 -4.31
C VAL A 259 2.91 14.52 -3.52
N HIS A 260 1.68 14.08 -3.23
CA HIS A 260 1.43 12.82 -2.54
C HIS A 260 1.87 11.58 -3.34
N ARG A 261 1.72 11.60 -4.68
CA ARG A 261 2.17 10.52 -5.55
C ARG A 261 3.69 10.42 -5.56
N ILE A 262 4.39 11.54 -5.84
CA ILE A 262 5.85 11.54 -5.91
C ILE A 262 6.49 11.27 -4.54
N GLY A 263 5.85 11.65 -3.44
CA GLY A 263 6.28 11.33 -2.08
C GLY A 263 6.28 9.82 -1.73
N ARG A 264 5.99 8.92 -2.67
CA ARG A 264 6.21 7.47 -2.54
C ARG A 264 7.65 7.07 -2.85
N THR A 265 8.44 7.96 -3.43
CA THR A 265 9.89 7.79 -3.64
C THR A 265 10.69 8.84 -2.87
N GLY A 266 12.00 8.78 -2.88
CA GLY A 266 12.88 9.79 -2.27
C GLY A 266 12.84 9.87 -0.74
N ARG A 267 12.39 8.82 -0.04
CA ARG A 267 12.29 8.81 1.43
C ARG A 267 13.59 8.35 2.11
N ALA A 268 13.80 8.82 3.34
CA ALA A 268 14.91 8.41 4.21
C ALA A 268 16.30 8.63 3.59
N GLY A 269 16.51 9.76 2.88
CA GLY A 269 17.81 10.13 2.31
C GLY A 269 18.17 9.40 1.01
N SER A 270 17.26 8.59 0.44
CA SER A 270 17.45 7.99 -0.89
C SER A 270 17.05 8.96 -1.99
N LYS A 271 17.77 8.93 -3.13
CA LYS A 271 17.37 9.69 -4.33
C LYS A 271 16.19 9.00 -4.97
N GLY A 272 15.08 9.72 -5.15
CA GLY A 272 13.88 9.26 -5.83
C GLY A 272 13.81 9.73 -7.28
N LEU A 273 13.13 8.96 -8.13
CA LEU A 273 12.80 9.32 -9.50
C LEU A 273 11.29 9.51 -9.64
N ALA A 274 10.86 10.66 -10.15
CA ALA A 274 9.47 10.91 -10.49
C ALA A 274 9.36 11.33 -11.96
N CYS A 275 8.58 10.61 -12.76
CA CYS A 275 8.31 10.96 -14.15
C CYS A 275 6.84 11.28 -14.32
N THR A 276 6.51 12.34 -15.02
CA THR A 276 5.14 12.74 -15.32
C THR A 276 4.92 12.82 -16.82
N LEU A 277 3.94 12.05 -17.29
CA LEU A 277 3.48 12.05 -18.67
C LEU A 277 2.27 12.96 -18.82
N PHE A 278 2.27 13.86 -19.79
CA PHE A 278 1.13 14.69 -20.13
C PHE A 278 1.06 15.00 -21.62
N SER A 279 -0.16 15.10 -22.12
CA SER A 279 -0.41 15.46 -23.52
C SER A 279 -0.60 16.96 -23.66
N ALA A 280 -0.54 17.46 -24.91
CA ALA A 280 -0.82 18.85 -25.23
C ALA A 280 -2.17 19.34 -24.66
N SER A 281 -3.18 18.47 -24.62
CA SER A 281 -4.49 18.82 -24.03
C SER A 281 -4.45 18.97 -22.50
N GLU A 282 -3.36 18.58 -21.83
CA GLU A 282 -3.15 18.68 -20.39
C GLU A 282 -2.18 19.79 -20.00
N ASP A 283 -1.72 20.63 -20.94
CA ASP A 283 -0.76 21.72 -20.69
C ASP A 283 -1.24 22.65 -19.54
N TYR A 284 -2.55 22.95 -19.47
CA TYR A 284 -3.13 23.78 -18.40
C TYR A 284 -2.92 23.18 -16.99
N ARG A 285 -2.80 21.84 -16.87
CA ARG A 285 -2.50 21.17 -15.59
C ARG A 285 -1.03 21.29 -15.23
N ALA A 286 -0.15 21.27 -16.24
CA ALA A 286 1.26 21.49 -16.01
C ALA A 286 1.52 22.93 -15.56
N GLU A 287 0.85 23.91 -16.16
CA GLU A 287 0.91 25.32 -15.72
C GLU A 287 0.43 25.48 -14.28
N ARG A 288 -0.76 24.94 -13.95
CA ARG A 288 -1.30 24.98 -12.58
C ARG A 288 -0.39 24.28 -11.56
N LEU A 289 0.25 23.16 -11.94
CA LEU A 289 1.21 22.49 -11.09
C LEU A 289 2.46 23.35 -10.88
N GLY A 290 2.97 23.99 -11.92
CA GLY A 290 4.10 24.92 -11.84
C GLY A 290 3.81 26.11 -10.91
N GLU A 291 2.63 26.72 -11.03
CA GLU A 291 2.19 27.78 -10.10
C GLU A 291 2.18 27.31 -8.65
N TYR A 292 1.68 26.09 -8.39
CA TYR A 292 1.63 25.51 -7.04
C TYR A 292 3.04 25.20 -6.48
N LEU A 293 3.95 24.72 -7.32
CA LEU A 293 5.34 24.39 -6.92
C LEU A 293 6.22 25.66 -6.87
N GLY A 294 5.76 26.78 -7.40
CA GLY A 294 6.54 28.01 -7.48
C GLY A 294 7.64 28.00 -8.53
N GLU A 295 7.56 27.06 -9.49
CA GLU A 295 8.54 26.90 -10.56
C GLU A 295 7.88 26.60 -11.91
N LYS A 296 8.50 27.01 -13.00
CA LYS A 296 8.03 26.67 -14.34
C LYS A 296 8.33 25.20 -14.64
N ILE A 297 7.31 24.45 -15.05
CA ILE A 297 7.50 23.06 -15.49
C ILE A 297 8.25 23.06 -16.83
N GLU A 298 9.47 22.55 -16.80
CA GLU A 298 10.24 22.26 -18.00
C GLU A 298 10.04 20.80 -18.39
N TYR A 299 9.79 20.54 -19.68
CA TYR A 299 9.63 19.18 -20.17
C TYR A 299 10.81 18.75 -21.03
N GLU A 300 11.21 17.50 -20.85
CA GLU A 300 12.32 16.90 -21.55
C GLU A 300 11.88 16.32 -22.89
N THR A 301 12.86 16.22 -23.79
CA THR A 301 12.70 15.45 -25.02
C THR A 301 12.51 13.97 -24.72
N LEU A 302 11.62 13.34 -25.47
CA LEU A 302 11.34 11.92 -25.33
C LEU A 302 12.61 11.08 -25.57
N PRO A 303 12.78 9.96 -24.83
CA PRO A 303 13.88 9.03 -25.08
C PRO A 303 13.81 8.46 -26.49
N ALA A 304 14.95 8.06 -27.02
CA ALA A 304 15.04 7.47 -28.36
C ALA A 304 14.19 6.18 -28.47
N PHE A 305 13.39 6.06 -29.52
CA PHE A 305 12.52 4.91 -29.77
C PHE A 305 13.27 3.58 -29.91
N SER A 306 14.57 3.61 -30.29
CA SER A 306 15.44 2.43 -30.33
C SER A 306 15.58 1.70 -28.97
N LEU A 307 15.24 2.36 -27.88
CA LEU A 307 15.18 1.70 -26.56
C LEU A 307 14.12 0.59 -26.48
N LEU A 308 13.07 0.66 -27.29
CA LEU A 308 12.00 -0.36 -27.31
C LEU A 308 12.47 -1.70 -27.93
N GLU A 309 13.58 -1.70 -28.64
CA GLU A 309 14.19 -2.93 -29.19
C GLU A 309 14.95 -3.72 -28.12
N LYS A 310 15.27 -3.08 -27.00
CA LYS A 310 15.97 -3.73 -25.89
C LYS A 310 15.01 -4.66 -25.12
N PRO A 311 15.51 -5.81 -24.62
CA PRO A 311 14.69 -6.68 -23.78
C PRO A 311 14.32 -5.98 -22.48
N ALA A 312 13.09 -6.20 -22.03
CA ALA A 312 12.62 -5.73 -20.72
C ALA A 312 13.49 -6.33 -19.59
N PHE A 313 13.73 -5.53 -18.56
CA PHE A 313 14.48 -5.98 -17.39
C PHE A 313 13.61 -6.89 -16.51
N ARG A 314 14.25 -7.84 -15.84
CA ARG A 314 13.57 -8.80 -14.98
C ARG A 314 13.76 -8.42 -13.51
N PRO A 315 12.73 -8.59 -12.67
CA PRO A 315 12.86 -8.35 -11.23
C PRO A 315 13.91 -9.28 -10.61
N PRO A 316 14.67 -8.82 -9.60
CA PRO A 316 15.75 -9.60 -8.99
C PRO A 316 15.26 -10.81 -8.20
N MET A 317 14.05 -10.73 -7.66
CA MET A 317 13.47 -11.75 -6.80
C MET A 317 12.39 -12.56 -7.52
N VAL A 318 12.02 -13.66 -6.91
CA VAL A 318 10.89 -14.53 -7.26
C VAL A 318 10.11 -14.81 -5.98
N THR A 319 8.77 -14.77 -6.04
CA THR A 319 7.94 -15.16 -4.90
C THR A 319 7.47 -16.60 -5.03
N LEU A 320 7.72 -17.39 -3.97
CA LEU A 320 7.17 -18.72 -3.79
C LEU A 320 5.96 -18.61 -2.84
N GLN A 321 4.87 -19.26 -3.20
CA GLN A 321 3.68 -19.40 -2.36
C GLN A 321 3.66 -20.80 -1.74
N ILE A 322 3.35 -20.84 -0.46
CA ILE A 322 3.16 -22.04 0.35
C ILE A 322 1.69 -22.05 0.76
N ASP A 323 0.97 -23.16 0.51
CA ASP A 323 -0.44 -23.32 0.88
C ASP A 323 -0.55 -23.77 2.35
N GLY A 324 0.06 -22.98 3.24
CA GLY A 324 0.08 -23.10 4.69
C GLY A 324 0.41 -21.77 5.34
N GLY A 325 -0.29 -21.42 6.42
CA GLY A 325 -0.18 -20.12 7.08
C GLY A 325 -0.32 -20.19 8.60
N ARG A 326 -0.76 -19.09 9.21
CA ARG A 326 -0.92 -18.97 10.68
C ARG A 326 -1.82 -20.04 11.27
N LYS A 327 -2.90 -20.41 10.57
CA LYS A 327 -3.85 -21.45 11.02
C LYS A 327 -3.21 -22.83 11.07
N GLN A 328 -2.19 -23.09 10.25
CA GLN A 328 -1.35 -24.29 10.30
C GLN A 328 -0.10 -24.10 11.18
N LYS A 329 -0.02 -23.00 11.94
CA LYS A 329 1.10 -22.65 12.84
C LYS A 329 2.44 -22.44 12.12
N VAL A 330 2.41 -22.13 10.82
CA VAL A 330 3.61 -21.78 10.05
C VAL A 330 4.12 -20.41 10.48
N ARG A 331 5.43 -20.31 10.75
CA ARG A 331 6.11 -19.08 11.16
C ARG A 331 7.23 -18.72 10.17
N PRO A 332 7.67 -17.46 10.08
CA PRO A 332 8.76 -17.07 9.20
C PRO A 332 10.04 -17.88 9.41
N GLY A 333 10.41 -18.15 10.67
CA GLY A 333 11.59 -18.96 11.00
C GLY A 333 11.53 -20.40 10.50
N ASP A 334 10.32 -21.01 10.45
CA ASP A 334 10.16 -22.37 9.94
C ASP A 334 10.47 -22.43 8.42
N ILE A 335 10.02 -21.40 7.67
CA ILE A 335 10.26 -21.29 6.23
C ILE A 335 11.74 -20.98 5.97
N LEU A 336 12.32 -20.04 6.73
CA LEU A 336 13.73 -19.69 6.61
C LEU A 336 14.61 -20.92 6.89
N GLY A 337 14.38 -21.62 8.01
CA GLY A 337 15.14 -22.81 8.38
C GLY A 337 15.02 -23.95 7.35
N ALA A 338 13.82 -24.16 6.80
CA ALA A 338 13.63 -25.16 5.74
C ALA A 338 14.37 -24.80 4.44
N LEU A 339 14.50 -23.51 4.13
CA LEU A 339 15.22 -23.05 2.94
C LEU A 339 16.72 -23.08 3.10
N THR A 340 17.25 -22.78 4.31
CA THR A 340 18.68 -22.59 4.57
C THR A 340 19.34 -23.78 5.24
N GLY A 341 18.59 -24.87 5.51
CA GLY A 341 19.14 -26.12 6.03
C GLY A 341 20.09 -26.79 5.05
N GLU A 342 20.55 -27.99 5.40
CA GLU A 342 21.47 -28.80 4.60
C GLU A 342 21.02 -28.87 3.13
N ASP A 343 21.93 -28.65 2.19
CA ASP A 343 21.67 -28.50 0.74
C ASP A 343 20.65 -27.40 0.38
N GLY A 344 20.49 -26.41 1.23
CA GLY A 344 19.59 -25.30 1.03
C GLY A 344 20.21 -24.11 0.28
N VAL A 345 19.46 -23.02 0.22
CA VAL A 345 19.94 -21.75 -0.35
C VAL A 345 20.60 -20.89 0.74
N ALA A 346 21.50 -20.00 0.35
CA ALA A 346 22.13 -19.10 1.33
C ALA A 346 21.10 -18.15 1.95
N GLY A 347 21.19 -17.89 3.26
CA GLY A 347 20.23 -17.04 3.97
C GLY A 347 20.09 -15.64 3.38
N LYS A 348 21.17 -15.07 2.83
CA LYS A 348 21.16 -13.78 2.12
C LYS A 348 20.32 -13.77 0.83
N GLN A 349 20.07 -14.95 0.24
CA GLN A 349 19.23 -15.11 -0.95
C GLN A 349 17.73 -15.21 -0.62
N VAL A 350 17.40 -15.30 0.67
CA VAL A 350 16.01 -15.32 1.15
C VAL A 350 15.62 -13.91 1.57
N GLY A 351 14.61 -13.35 0.91
CA GLY A 351 14.06 -12.01 1.17
C GLY A 351 12.89 -12.06 2.15
N LYS A 352 11.92 -11.16 1.94
CA LYS A 352 10.73 -11.04 2.81
C LYS A 352 9.92 -12.32 2.87
N ILE A 353 9.43 -12.65 4.08
CA ILE A 353 8.50 -13.75 4.34
C ILE A 353 7.21 -13.16 4.89
N ASN A 354 6.10 -13.35 4.19
CA ASN A 354 4.78 -12.88 4.55
C ASN A 354 3.89 -14.06 4.92
N ILE A 355 3.28 -14.05 6.12
CA ILE A 355 2.40 -15.11 6.61
C ILE A 355 0.97 -14.59 6.71
N PHE A 356 0.07 -15.23 5.96
CA PHE A 356 -1.39 -15.05 6.03
C PHE A 356 -2.03 -16.22 6.81
N ASP A 357 -3.34 -16.19 6.95
CA ASP A 357 -4.03 -17.23 7.73
C ASP A 357 -3.87 -18.62 7.13
N PHE A 358 -3.99 -18.77 5.81
CA PHE A 358 -3.96 -20.05 5.10
C PHE A 358 -2.86 -20.16 4.05
N SER A 359 -2.03 -19.13 3.91
CA SER A 359 -0.93 -19.11 2.94
C SER A 359 0.27 -18.37 3.50
N ALA A 360 1.45 -18.69 2.97
CA ALA A 360 2.66 -17.94 3.20
C ALA A 360 3.36 -17.66 1.87
N TYR A 361 4.12 -16.58 1.84
CA TYR A 361 4.89 -16.16 0.67
C TYR A 361 6.32 -15.89 1.10
N VAL A 362 7.26 -16.35 0.32
CA VAL A 362 8.69 -16.06 0.54
C VAL A 362 9.32 -15.57 -0.75
N ALA A 363 10.05 -14.46 -0.63
CA ALA A 363 10.89 -13.95 -1.70
C ALA A 363 12.23 -14.71 -1.70
N VAL A 364 12.69 -15.10 -2.88
CA VAL A 364 14.03 -15.67 -3.07
C VAL A 364 14.69 -15.05 -4.28
N GLU A 365 16.00 -14.91 -4.26
CA GLU A 365 16.73 -14.45 -5.45
C GLU A 365 16.41 -15.32 -6.67
N ARG A 366 16.37 -14.69 -7.84
CA ARG A 366 15.98 -15.38 -9.09
C ARG A 366 16.86 -16.59 -9.42
N ASN A 367 18.15 -16.49 -9.17
CA ASN A 367 19.13 -17.59 -9.37
C ASN A 367 18.89 -18.76 -8.39
N ALA A 368 18.41 -18.48 -7.18
CA ALA A 368 18.11 -19.46 -6.12
C ALA A 368 16.68 -20.03 -6.21
N ALA A 369 15.82 -19.54 -7.11
CA ALA A 369 14.39 -19.89 -7.11
C ALA A 369 14.11 -21.37 -7.40
N LYS A 370 14.86 -21.99 -8.32
CA LYS A 370 14.70 -23.42 -8.64
C LYS A 370 15.10 -24.33 -7.46
N PRO A 371 16.31 -24.20 -6.88
CA PRO A 371 16.69 -25.00 -5.70
C PRO A 371 15.77 -24.72 -4.50
N ALA A 372 15.40 -23.48 -4.21
CA ALA A 372 14.47 -23.13 -3.14
C ALA A 372 13.10 -23.81 -3.31
N LEU A 373 12.54 -23.79 -4.53
CA LEU A 373 11.26 -24.45 -4.81
C LEU A 373 11.36 -25.97 -4.62
N ARG A 374 12.45 -26.59 -5.08
CA ARG A 374 12.69 -28.04 -4.89
C ARG A 374 12.75 -28.37 -3.40
N LYS A 375 13.54 -27.62 -2.64
CA LYS A 375 13.74 -27.81 -1.21
C LYS A 375 12.43 -27.72 -0.42
N LEU A 376 11.60 -26.74 -0.69
CA LEU A 376 10.30 -26.60 -0.02
C LEU A 376 9.27 -27.65 -0.44
N ARG A 377 9.36 -28.20 -1.65
CA ARG A 377 8.46 -29.27 -2.12
C ARG A 377 8.79 -30.62 -1.54
N SER A 378 10.06 -30.96 -1.41
CA SER A 378 10.54 -32.24 -0.86
C SER A 378 10.61 -32.23 0.67
N GLY A 379 10.65 -31.04 1.30
CA GLY A 379 10.80 -30.89 2.73
C GLY A 379 9.48 -30.80 3.48
N THR A 380 9.59 -30.64 4.79
CA THR A 380 8.48 -30.44 5.69
C THR A 380 8.66 -29.14 6.46
N LEU A 381 7.54 -28.47 6.79
CA LEU A 381 7.49 -27.36 7.73
C LEU A 381 6.79 -27.86 9.00
N LYS A 382 7.52 -27.96 10.11
CA LYS A 382 7.02 -28.55 11.37
C LYS A 382 6.42 -29.97 11.19
N GLY A 383 7.10 -30.82 10.43
CA GLY A 383 6.67 -32.18 10.17
C GLY A 383 5.48 -32.34 9.21
N ARG A 384 5.07 -31.26 8.54
CA ARG A 384 3.97 -31.26 7.56
C ARG A 384 4.46 -30.86 6.19
N SER A 385 4.00 -31.53 5.16
CA SER A 385 4.23 -31.17 3.76
C SER A 385 3.16 -30.18 3.30
N PHE A 386 3.56 -29.19 2.52
CA PHE A 386 2.67 -28.18 1.94
C PHE A 386 2.87 -28.12 0.44
N ARG A 387 1.80 -27.81 -0.29
CA ARG A 387 1.93 -27.50 -1.70
C ARG A 387 2.67 -26.19 -1.85
N VAL A 388 3.75 -26.19 -2.66
CA VAL A 388 4.55 -25.00 -2.94
C VAL A 388 4.60 -24.75 -4.43
N ARG A 389 4.37 -23.49 -4.83
CA ARG A 389 4.42 -23.08 -6.23
C ARG A 389 5.12 -21.74 -6.38
N ARG A 390 5.75 -21.56 -7.52
CA ARG A 390 6.20 -20.24 -7.96
C ARG A 390 4.98 -19.45 -8.43
N ILE A 391 4.87 -18.21 -7.99
CA ILE A 391 3.90 -17.28 -8.57
C ILE A 391 4.57 -16.64 -9.77
N SER A 392 4.07 -16.96 -10.96
CA SER A 392 4.49 -16.33 -12.21
C SER A 392 3.75 -15.01 -12.38
N GLY A 393 4.44 -14.00 -12.89
CA GLY A 393 3.87 -12.75 -13.39
C GLY A 393 3.78 -12.83 -14.85
#